data_5098d73be619f23a470d9ae9c1e2a0c5
#
_entry.id   5098d73be619f23a470d9ae9c1e2a0c5
#
_cell.length_a   1.000
_cell.length_b   1.000
_cell.length_c   1.000
_cell.angle_alpha   90.00
_cell.angle_beta   90.00
_cell.angle_gamma   90.00
#
_symmetry.space_group_name_H-M   'P 1'
#
loop_
_entity.id
_entity.type
_entity.pdbx_description
1 polymer ?
#
loop_
_entity_poly.entity_id
_entity_poly.type
_entity_poly.pdbx_seq_one_letter_code
_entity_poly.pdbx_strand_id
1 'polypeptide(L)'
;VKKNVLGFLGVRQDEQAQVWLMLATGFFIGIFIATYQVTAESLFLNKLSDQLDKAFLISGVLGIVSTLLFSFFQNRIKFVTLTIASIVLIVLATFGLYYFYHFTEENVQKVTLFLMYCLIGPMTAILLLCYWGIFGRLFNFKQSKRIIGWIDTG
;
A
#
# COMPACT_ATOMS: atom_id res chain seq x y z
N VAL A 1 -24.43 -27.72 -13.20
CA VAL A 1 -23.79 -27.52 -11.88
C VAL A 1 -22.41 -26.93 -12.12
N LYS A 2 -22.24 -25.59 -12.12
CA LYS A 2 -20.91 -24.97 -12.08
C LYS A 2 -20.32 -25.26 -10.70
N LYS A 3 -19.35 -26.15 -10.62
CA LYS A 3 -18.48 -26.30 -9.46
C LYS A 3 -17.71 -24.98 -9.32
N ASN A 4 -18.20 -24.10 -8.47
CA ASN A 4 -17.49 -22.86 -8.17
C ASN A 4 -16.23 -23.21 -7.41
N VAL A 5 -15.07 -22.85 -7.96
CA VAL A 5 -13.74 -23.05 -7.34
C VAL A 5 -13.71 -22.54 -5.89
N LEU A 6 -14.39 -21.44 -5.63
CA LEU A 6 -14.54 -20.86 -4.29
C LEU A 6 -15.42 -21.67 -3.33
N GLY A 7 -16.32 -22.53 -3.83
CA GLY A 7 -17.06 -23.47 -2.98
C GLY A 7 -16.18 -24.54 -2.35
N PHE A 8 -15.11 -24.94 -3.03
CA PHE A 8 -14.08 -25.82 -2.46
C PHE A 8 -13.26 -25.15 -1.36
N LEU A 9 -13.14 -23.82 -1.41
CA LEU A 9 -12.43 -22.99 -0.43
C LEU A 9 -13.29 -22.59 0.78
N GLY A 10 -14.52 -23.14 0.89
CA GLY A 10 -15.42 -22.86 1.98
C GLY A 10 -16.09 -21.46 1.93
N VAL A 11 -15.97 -20.74 0.81
CA VAL A 11 -16.59 -19.42 0.60
C VAL A 11 -18.04 -19.62 0.18
N ARG A 12 -18.99 -18.94 0.86
CA ARG A 12 -20.40 -18.99 0.51
C ARG A 12 -20.67 -18.20 -0.77
N GLN A 13 -21.77 -18.54 -1.46
CA GLN A 13 -22.11 -17.88 -2.74
C GLN A 13 -22.39 -16.37 -2.59
N ASP A 14 -22.93 -15.95 -1.48
CA ASP A 14 -23.19 -14.56 -1.11
C ASP A 14 -21.93 -13.75 -0.80
N GLU A 15 -20.83 -14.42 -0.43
CA GLU A 15 -19.54 -13.82 -0.08
C GLU A 15 -18.56 -13.75 -1.27
N GLN A 16 -18.83 -14.49 -2.35
CA GLN A 16 -17.87 -14.67 -3.45
C GLN A 16 -17.43 -13.37 -4.11
N ALA A 17 -18.38 -12.46 -4.36
CA ALA A 17 -18.07 -11.18 -4.99
C ALA A 17 -17.13 -10.31 -4.12
N GLN A 18 -17.35 -10.32 -2.80
CA GLN A 18 -16.52 -9.57 -1.85
C GLN A 18 -15.11 -10.16 -1.76
N VAL A 19 -15.00 -11.49 -1.74
CA VAL A 19 -13.71 -12.19 -1.72
C VAL A 19 -12.92 -11.91 -2.99
N TRP A 20 -13.56 -12.01 -4.16
CA TRP A 20 -12.92 -11.68 -5.44
C TRP A 20 -12.45 -10.23 -5.51
N LEU A 21 -13.27 -9.30 -5.02
CA LEU A 21 -12.89 -7.88 -4.96
C LEU A 21 -11.66 -7.67 -4.07
N MET A 22 -11.62 -8.32 -2.91
CA MET A 22 -10.49 -8.21 -1.99
C MET A 22 -9.22 -8.82 -2.57
N LEU A 23 -9.30 -10.00 -3.20
CA LEU A 23 -8.16 -10.64 -3.88
C LEU A 23 -7.62 -9.75 -5.01
N ALA A 24 -8.51 -9.21 -5.84
CA ALA A 24 -8.10 -8.30 -6.91
C ALA A 24 -7.45 -7.03 -6.36
N THR A 25 -8.04 -6.45 -5.31
CA THR A 25 -7.47 -5.26 -4.66
C THR A 25 -6.09 -5.56 -4.04
N GLY A 26 -5.94 -6.68 -3.35
CA GLY A 26 -4.66 -7.13 -2.79
C GLY A 26 -3.60 -7.33 -3.88
N PHE A 27 -3.97 -7.98 -4.97
CA PHE A 27 -3.09 -8.19 -6.11
C PHE A 27 -2.59 -6.87 -6.72
N PHE A 28 -3.47 -5.90 -6.97
CA PHE A 28 -3.07 -4.61 -7.52
C PHE A 28 -2.25 -3.77 -6.54
N ILE A 29 -2.59 -3.79 -5.26
CA ILE A 29 -1.78 -3.14 -4.22
C ILE A 29 -0.40 -3.78 -4.13
N GLY A 30 -0.32 -5.11 -4.17
CA GLY A 30 0.95 -5.85 -4.15
C GLY A 30 1.84 -5.52 -5.34
N ILE A 31 1.28 -5.47 -6.56
CA ILE A 31 2.01 -5.04 -7.77
C ILE A 31 2.52 -3.61 -7.60
N PHE A 32 1.68 -2.69 -7.13
CA PHE A 32 2.08 -1.30 -6.94
C PHE A 32 3.24 -1.18 -5.93
N ILE A 33 3.10 -1.80 -4.75
CA ILE A 33 4.14 -1.77 -3.70
C ILE A 33 5.45 -2.37 -4.25
N ALA A 34 5.40 -3.56 -4.84
CA ALA A 34 6.59 -4.23 -5.37
C ALA A 34 7.28 -3.39 -6.46
N THR A 35 6.51 -2.86 -7.42
CA THR A 35 7.06 -2.05 -8.51
C THR A 35 7.67 -0.76 -7.98
N TYR A 36 6.98 -0.06 -7.08
CA TYR A 36 7.48 1.17 -6.49
C TYR A 36 8.75 0.92 -5.68
N GLN A 37 8.75 -0.08 -4.80
CA GLN A 37 9.88 -0.41 -3.94
C GLN A 37 11.12 -0.79 -4.77
N VAL A 38 10.99 -1.73 -5.69
CA VAL A 38 12.12 -2.18 -6.54
C VAL A 38 12.68 -1.01 -7.35
N THR A 39 11.81 -0.15 -7.90
CA THR A 39 12.24 1.02 -8.67
C THR A 39 12.98 2.03 -7.79
N ALA A 40 12.40 2.39 -6.63
CA ALA A 40 12.99 3.35 -5.72
C ALA A 40 14.34 2.85 -5.16
N GLU A 41 14.42 1.59 -4.73
CA GLU A 41 15.65 0.97 -4.23
C GLU A 41 16.74 0.90 -5.32
N SER A 42 16.40 0.43 -6.51
CA SER A 42 17.34 0.31 -7.61
C SER A 42 17.93 1.67 -8.02
N LEU A 43 17.08 2.68 -8.18
CA LEU A 43 17.53 4.02 -8.55
C LEU A 43 18.35 4.68 -7.43
N PHE A 44 17.95 4.48 -6.17
CA PHE A 44 18.64 5.01 -5.01
C PHE A 44 20.04 4.41 -4.86
N LEU A 45 20.14 3.09 -4.92
CA LEU A 45 21.45 2.38 -4.76
C LEU A 45 22.43 2.76 -5.87
N ASN A 46 21.96 3.03 -7.08
CA ASN A 46 22.82 3.43 -8.19
C ASN A 46 23.46 4.82 -8.00
N LYS A 47 22.83 5.75 -7.27
CA LYS A 47 23.27 7.14 -7.17
C LYS A 47 23.59 7.61 -5.75
N LEU A 48 23.05 6.95 -4.71
CA LEU A 48 23.07 7.43 -3.33
C LEU A 48 23.33 6.30 -2.30
N SER A 49 24.05 5.26 -2.68
CA SER A 49 24.37 4.11 -1.81
C SER A 49 24.96 4.50 -0.46
N ASP A 50 25.77 5.57 -0.43
CA ASP A 50 26.43 6.07 0.79
C ASP A 50 25.45 6.62 1.85
N GLN A 51 24.21 6.89 1.47
CA GLN A 51 23.17 7.45 2.34
C GLN A 51 22.09 6.43 2.72
N LEU A 52 22.31 5.15 2.41
CA LEU A 52 21.34 4.08 2.61
C LEU A 52 20.86 3.98 4.06
N ASP A 53 21.79 3.99 5.02
CA ASP A 53 21.47 3.88 6.44
C ASP A 53 20.56 5.01 6.93
N LYS A 54 20.84 6.24 6.49
CA LYS A 54 20.03 7.42 6.83
C LYS A 54 18.65 7.34 6.21
N ALA A 55 18.57 7.00 4.92
CA ALA A 55 17.32 6.91 4.20
C ALA A 55 16.43 5.80 4.77
N PHE A 56 17.00 4.66 5.15
CA PHE A 56 16.29 3.55 5.79
C PHE A 56 15.69 3.96 7.14
N LEU A 57 16.48 4.61 8.01
CA LEU A 57 15.98 5.09 9.30
C LEU A 57 14.87 6.12 9.14
N ILE A 58 15.04 7.07 8.22
CA ILE A 58 14.03 8.09 7.94
C ILE A 58 12.74 7.46 7.40
N SER A 59 12.85 6.49 6.48
CA SER A 59 11.71 5.75 5.96
C SER A 59 10.92 5.04 7.06
N GLY A 60 11.63 4.38 7.99
CA GLY A 60 11.03 3.73 9.15
C GLY A 60 10.29 4.70 10.07
N VAL A 61 10.95 5.82 10.44
CA VAL A 61 10.33 6.86 11.28
C VAL A 61 9.10 7.47 10.60
N LEU A 62 9.20 7.79 9.30
CA LEU A 62 8.07 8.32 8.53
C LEU A 62 6.93 7.31 8.43
N GLY A 63 7.22 6.01 8.32
CA GLY A 63 6.23 4.95 8.35
C GLY A 63 5.45 4.93 9.67
N ILE A 64 6.15 5.01 10.81
CA ILE A 64 5.53 5.08 12.14
C ILE A 64 4.66 6.34 12.26
N VAL A 65 5.19 7.51 11.91
CA VAL A 65 4.46 8.79 11.97
C VAL A 65 3.21 8.73 11.08
N SER A 66 3.32 8.21 9.87
CA SER A 66 2.19 8.08 8.94
C SER A 66 1.12 7.15 9.48
N THR A 67 1.49 6.04 10.12
CA THR A 67 0.57 5.12 10.78
C THR A 67 -0.18 5.79 11.93
N LEU A 68 0.52 6.55 12.76
CA LEU A 68 -0.10 7.30 13.87
C LEU A 68 -1.06 8.37 13.36
N LEU A 69 -0.68 9.12 12.33
CA LEU A 69 -1.54 10.12 11.69
C LEU A 69 -2.78 9.46 11.07
N PHE A 70 -2.62 8.36 10.34
CA PHE A 70 -3.74 7.62 9.77
C PHE A 70 -4.71 7.16 10.87
N SER A 71 -4.20 6.59 11.96
CA SER A 71 -4.99 6.14 13.11
C SER A 71 -5.74 7.31 13.77
N PHE A 72 -5.10 8.47 13.91
CA PHE A 72 -5.74 9.67 14.44
C PHE A 72 -6.90 10.14 13.55
N PHE A 73 -6.69 10.22 12.24
CA PHE A 73 -7.72 10.65 11.30
C PHE A 73 -8.84 9.62 11.15
N GLN A 74 -8.56 8.33 11.27
CA GLN A 74 -9.54 7.26 11.20
C GLN A 74 -10.65 7.40 12.27
N ASN A 75 -10.34 8.01 13.42
CA ASN A 75 -11.30 8.27 14.48
C ASN A 75 -12.16 9.52 14.25
N ARG A 76 -11.77 10.38 13.30
CA ARG A 76 -12.44 11.66 13.03
C ARG A 76 -13.15 11.74 11.69
N ILE A 77 -12.72 10.95 10.72
CA ILE A 77 -13.21 10.98 9.34
C ILE A 77 -13.79 9.61 8.98
N LYS A 78 -14.80 9.57 8.12
CA LYS A 78 -15.34 8.30 7.60
C LYS A 78 -14.20 7.52 6.93
N PHE A 79 -14.05 6.27 7.30
CA PHE A 79 -12.95 5.42 6.82
C PHE A 79 -12.84 5.36 5.28
N VAL A 80 -13.99 5.27 4.59
CA VAL A 80 -14.01 5.25 3.12
C VAL A 80 -13.40 6.53 2.53
N THR A 81 -13.76 7.68 3.09
CA THR A 81 -13.21 8.98 2.66
C THR A 81 -11.72 9.05 2.92
N LEU A 82 -11.28 8.59 4.09
CA LEU A 82 -9.85 8.56 4.46
C LEU A 82 -9.07 7.64 3.51
N THR A 83 -9.59 6.45 3.21
CA THR A 83 -8.97 5.50 2.28
C THR A 83 -8.82 6.09 0.88
N ILE A 84 -9.89 6.69 0.33
CA ILE A 84 -9.86 7.32 -1.00
C ILE A 84 -8.85 8.49 -1.00
N ALA A 85 -8.89 9.34 0.02
CA ALA A 85 -7.95 10.46 0.12
C ALA A 85 -6.50 9.99 0.21
N SER A 86 -6.22 8.93 0.96
CA SER A 86 -4.88 8.35 1.09
C SER A 86 -4.39 7.78 -0.25
N ILE A 87 -5.23 7.03 -0.98
CA ILE A 87 -4.88 6.49 -2.29
C ILE A 87 -4.60 7.60 -3.28
N VAL A 88 -5.47 8.62 -3.34
CA VAL A 88 -5.27 9.79 -4.21
C VAL A 88 -3.98 10.52 -3.88
N LEU A 89 -3.69 10.73 -2.59
CA LEU A 89 -2.44 11.34 -2.15
C LEU A 89 -1.20 10.53 -2.59
N ILE A 90 -1.23 9.21 -2.43
CA ILE A 90 -0.14 8.32 -2.86
C ILE A 90 0.07 8.41 -4.37
N VAL A 91 -1.01 8.38 -5.16
CA VAL A 91 -0.93 8.49 -6.62
C VAL A 91 -0.33 9.84 -7.02
N LEU A 92 -0.82 10.94 -6.44
CA LEU A 92 -0.29 12.28 -6.72
C LEU A 92 1.18 12.41 -6.32
N ALA A 93 1.57 11.87 -5.15
CA ALA A 93 2.96 11.86 -4.72
C ALA A 93 3.85 11.08 -5.68
N THR A 94 3.42 9.90 -6.13
CA THR A 94 4.17 9.08 -7.10
C THR A 94 4.34 9.81 -8.43
N PHE A 95 3.28 10.42 -8.97
CA PHE A 95 3.37 11.22 -10.19
C PHE A 95 4.25 12.46 -10.02
N GLY A 96 4.16 13.14 -8.88
CA GLY A 96 5.01 14.28 -8.56
C GLY A 96 6.49 13.91 -8.53
N LEU A 97 6.84 12.81 -7.84
CA LEU A 97 8.20 12.30 -7.79
C LEU A 97 8.73 11.89 -9.18
N TYR A 98 7.89 11.25 -9.98
CA TYR A 98 8.22 10.92 -11.37
C TYR A 98 8.52 12.16 -12.20
N TYR A 99 7.69 13.20 -12.09
CA TYR A 99 7.87 14.47 -12.79
C TYR A 99 9.18 15.15 -12.38
N PHE A 100 9.45 15.30 -11.08
CA PHE A 100 10.68 15.90 -10.57
C PHE A 100 11.92 15.10 -10.94
N TYR A 101 11.85 13.79 -10.98
CA TYR A 101 12.96 12.96 -11.42
C TYR A 101 13.32 13.15 -12.89
N HIS A 102 12.33 13.33 -13.77
CA HIS A 102 12.54 13.35 -15.22
C HIS A 102 12.83 14.75 -15.78
N PHE A 103 12.28 15.80 -15.18
CA PHE A 103 12.26 17.15 -15.75
C PHE A 103 13.11 18.16 -15.00
N THR A 104 13.95 17.73 -14.02
CA THR A 104 14.71 18.68 -13.19
C THR A 104 16.21 18.38 -13.23
N GLU A 105 17.00 19.37 -12.75
CA GLU A 105 18.46 19.30 -12.68
C GLU A 105 18.97 18.20 -11.76
N GLU A 106 20.24 17.78 -11.94
CA GLU A 106 20.85 16.65 -11.24
C GLU A 106 20.78 16.75 -9.70
N ASN A 107 20.92 17.95 -9.14
CA ASN A 107 20.81 18.15 -7.69
C ASN A 107 19.41 17.83 -7.16
N VAL A 108 18.38 18.25 -7.88
CA VAL A 108 16.97 17.96 -7.51
C VAL A 108 16.64 16.50 -7.73
N GLN A 109 17.21 15.86 -8.75
CA GLN A 109 17.07 14.40 -8.95
C GLN A 109 17.59 13.62 -7.74
N LYS A 110 18.73 13.98 -7.17
CA LYS A 110 19.28 13.31 -5.97
C LYS A 110 18.33 13.43 -4.77
N VAL A 111 17.79 14.63 -4.56
CA VAL A 111 16.79 14.86 -3.49
C VAL A 111 15.52 14.07 -3.75
N THR A 112 15.06 14.02 -4.99
CA THR A 112 13.86 13.26 -5.39
C THR A 112 14.06 11.77 -5.15
N LEU A 113 15.23 11.21 -5.50
CA LEU A 113 15.55 9.81 -5.23
C LEU A 113 15.57 9.50 -3.72
N PHE A 114 16.15 10.40 -2.94
CA PHE A 114 16.13 10.27 -1.48
C PHE A 114 14.70 10.25 -0.93
N LEU A 115 13.84 11.15 -1.41
CA LEU A 115 12.41 11.20 -1.03
C LEU A 115 11.66 9.96 -1.51
N MET A 116 11.91 9.47 -2.72
CA MET A 116 11.31 8.22 -3.21
C MET A 116 11.61 7.06 -2.29
N TYR A 117 12.85 6.91 -1.86
CA TYR A 117 13.25 5.85 -0.93
C TYR A 117 12.60 6.04 0.46
N CYS A 118 12.63 7.24 1.01
CA CYS A 118 12.03 7.55 2.31
C CYS A 118 10.51 7.29 2.36
N LEU A 119 9.82 7.43 1.23
CA LEU A 119 8.37 7.23 1.14
C LEU A 119 7.96 5.76 1.01
N ILE A 120 8.89 4.81 0.83
CA ILE A 120 8.57 3.37 0.78
C ILE A 120 7.81 2.95 2.05
N GLY A 121 8.34 3.26 3.23
CA GLY A 121 7.73 2.93 4.52
C GLY A 121 6.32 3.50 4.69
N PRO A 122 6.12 4.81 4.58
CA PRO A 122 4.80 5.45 4.68
C PRO A 122 3.77 4.92 3.70
N MET A 123 4.13 4.79 2.42
CA MET A 123 3.20 4.33 1.39
C MET A 123 2.75 2.89 1.64
N THR A 124 3.69 1.99 1.95
CA THR A 124 3.40 0.59 2.27
C THR A 124 2.51 0.49 3.50
N ALA A 125 2.84 1.20 4.58
CA ALA A 125 2.07 1.17 5.82
C ALA A 125 0.62 1.64 5.61
N ILE A 126 0.42 2.78 4.91
CA ILE A 126 -0.92 3.31 4.65
C ILE A 126 -1.74 2.38 3.74
N LEU A 127 -1.15 1.83 2.68
CA LEU A 127 -1.86 0.91 1.78
C LEU A 127 -2.29 -0.36 2.50
N LEU A 128 -1.44 -0.94 3.35
CA LEU A 128 -1.80 -2.11 4.15
C LEU A 128 -2.88 -1.78 5.19
N LEU A 129 -2.82 -0.62 5.84
CA LEU A 129 -3.87 -0.17 6.77
C LEU A 129 -5.22 0.02 6.05
N CYS A 130 -5.21 0.59 4.86
CA CYS A 130 -6.42 0.73 4.03
C CYS A 130 -6.97 -0.66 3.65
N TYR A 131 -6.13 -1.57 3.18
CA TYR A 131 -6.51 -2.91 2.76
C TYR A 131 -7.14 -3.72 3.91
N TRP A 132 -6.42 -3.85 5.03
CA TRP A 132 -6.91 -4.58 6.20
C TRP A 132 -8.08 -3.88 6.88
N GLY A 133 -8.13 -2.55 6.82
CA GLY A 133 -9.27 -1.78 7.31
C GLY A 133 -10.54 -2.00 6.51
N ILE A 134 -10.46 -2.18 5.18
CA ILE A 134 -11.58 -2.57 4.32
C ILE A 134 -12.02 -4.00 4.68
N PHE A 135 -11.05 -4.93 4.78
CA PHE A 135 -11.32 -6.32 5.13
C PHE A 135 -12.11 -6.45 6.45
N GLY A 136 -11.67 -5.76 7.50
CA GLY A 136 -12.33 -5.80 8.80
C GLY A 136 -13.75 -5.20 8.83
N ARG A 137 -14.13 -4.43 7.78
CA ARG A 137 -15.47 -3.86 7.65
C ARG A 137 -16.37 -4.66 6.70
N LEU A 138 -15.80 -5.40 5.77
CA LEU A 138 -16.55 -6.21 4.80
C LEU A 138 -16.97 -7.55 5.40
N PHE A 139 -16.16 -8.14 6.27
CA PHE A 139 -16.39 -9.49 6.77
C PHE A 139 -16.66 -9.51 8.27
N ASN A 140 -17.68 -10.28 8.68
CA ASN A 140 -17.96 -10.57 10.07
C ASN A 140 -16.87 -11.48 10.66
N PHE A 141 -16.70 -11.46 12.00
CA PHE A 141 -15.65 -12.21 12.70
C PHE A 141 -15.60 -13.70 12.33
N LYS A 142 -16.76 -14.37 12.16
CA LYS A 142 -16.83 -15.79 11.73
C LYS A 142 -16.39 -16.00 10.28
N GLN A 143 -16.69 -15.05 9.40
CA GLN A 143 -16.29 -15.06 7.99
C GLN A 143 -14.81 -14.78 7.87
N SER A 144 -14.31 -13.78 8.59
CA SER A 144 -12.90 -13.41 8.62
C SER A 144 -11.99 -14.58 8.98
N LYS A 145 -12.31 -15.33 10.03
CA LYS A 145 -11.54 -16.52 10.43
C LYS A 145 -11.41 -17.59 9.34
N ARG A 146 -12.43 -17.72 8.48
CA ARG A 146 -12.45 -18.73 7.42
C ARG A 146 -11.71 -18.26 6.18
N ILE A 147 -11.77 -16.98 5.89
CA ILE A 147 -11.37 -16.40 4.60
C ILE A 147 -9.97 -15.76 4.67
N ILE A 148 -9.50 -15.39 5.87
CA ILE A 148 -8.26 -14.62 6.04
C ILE A 148 -7.04 -15.28 5.38
N GLY A 149 -6.90 -16.60 5.48
CA GLY A 149 -5.78 -17.31 4.87
C GLY A 149 -5.75 -17.22 3.34
N TRP A 150 -6.91 -17.03 2.71
CA TRP A 150 -7.01 -16.89 1.25
C TRP A 150 -6.80 -15.46 0.79
N ILE A 151 -7.26 -14.50 1.58
CA ILE A 151 -7.11 -13.08 1.27
C ILE A 151 -5.68 -12.60 1.48
N ASP A 152 -4.97 -13.19 2.43
CA ASP A 152 -3.55 -12.89 2.70
C ASP A 152 -2.60 -13.36 1.56
N THR A 153 -3.04 -14.29 0.74
CA THR A 153 -2.27 -14.79 -0.43
C THR A 153 -2.45 -13.96 -1.70
N GLY A 154 -3.39 -13.03 -1.75
CA GLY A 154 -3.64 -12.13 -2.89
C GLY A 154 -2.76 -10.92 -2.86
#